data_e13c7a68860e0e72dc28f686e51efafc
#
_entry.id   e13c7a68860e0e72dc28f686e51efafc
#
_cell.length_a   1.000
_cell.length_b   1.000
_cell.length_c   1.000
_cell.angle_alpha   90.00
_cell.angle_beta   90.00
_cell.angle_gamma   90.00
#
_symmetry.space_group_name_H-M   'P 1'
#
loop_
_entity.id
_entity.type
_entity.pdbx_description
1 polymer ?
#
loop_
_entity_poly.entity_id
_entity_poly.type
_entity_poly.pdbx_seq_one_letter_code
_entity_poly.pdbx_strand_id
1 'polypeptide(L)'
;MAITLNHTIVPAHDKETSARFFAEIFGLRYEGPAGHFAPVKVNDTLTLDFDNSQRFEWHHYAFHVSDEEFDAIFGRIKGAGLKYGSSPWSREDMQINNWRGGRGVYFCDPNGHILELLTRT
;
A
#
# COMPACT_ATOMS: atom_id res chain seq x y z
N MET A 1 -19.79 19.30 1.86
CA MET A 1 -18.44 19.50 2.39
C MET A 1 -17.81 18.15 2.71
N ALA A 2 -16.56 17.98 2.36
CA ALA A 2 -15.85 16.72 2.60
C ALA A 2 -14.65 16.96 3.51
N ILE A 3 -14.40 16.01 4.42
CA ILE A 3 -13.15 15.94 5.17
C ILE A 3 -12.24 15.00 4.41
N THR A 4 -11.04 15.44 4.13
CA THR A 4 -10.09 14.67 3.32
C THR A 4 -8.82 14.40 4.12
N LEU A 5 -8.40 13.15 4.16
CA LEU A 5 -7.11 12.82 4.75
C LEU A 5 -6.02 13.34 3.82
N ASN A 6 -5.21 14.28 4.32
CA ASN A 6 -4.17 14.93 3.52
C ASN A 6 -2.85 14.16 3.52
N HIS A 7 -2.38 13.78 4.70
CA HIS A 7 -1.15 13.01 4.82
C HIS A 7 -1.16 12.24 6.13
N THR A 8 -0.35 11.18 6.16
CA THR A 8 -0.13 10.41 7.38
C THR A 8 1.31 9.93 7.38
N ILE A 9 1.87 9.80 8.58
CA ILE A 9 3.23 9.27 8.74
C ILE A 9 3.15 7.76 8.77
N VAL A 10 3.96 7.11 7.94
CA VAL A 10 4.07 5.65 7.88
C VAL A 10 5.43 5.26 8.45
N PRO A 11 5.47 4.59 9.61
CA PRO A 11 6.73 4.17 10.18
C PRO A 11 7.39 3.08 9.34
N ALA A 12 8.70 3.15 9.21
CA ALA A 12 9.47 2.24 8.36
C ALA A 12 10.82 1.93 8.98
N HIS A 13 11.33 0.73 8.68
CA HIS A 13 12.72 0.40 9.06
C HIS A 13 13.72 1.23 8.26
N ASP A 14 13.42 1.43 6.97
CA ASP A 14 14.16 2.31 6.08
C ASP A 14 13.16 3.04 5.20
N LYS A 15 13.00 4.32 5.44
CA LYS A 15 11.96 5.12 4.81
C LYS A 15 12.07 5.16 3.28
N GLU A 16 13.28 5.24 2.74
CA GLU A 16 13.44 5.32 1.29
C GLU A 16 13.17 3.98 0.61
N THR A 17 13.62 2.88 1.21
CA THR A 17 13.30 1.54 0.72
C THR A 17 11.78 1.32 0.69
N SER A 18 11.10 1.73 1.76
CA SER A 18 9.65 1.59 1.87
C SER A 18 8.90 2.47 0.88
N ALA A 19 9.34 3.72 0.73
CA ALA A 19 8.73 4.64 -0.23
C ALA A 19 8.88 4.13 -1.67
N ARG A 20 10.08 3.64 -2.03
CA ARG A 20 10.33 3.07 -3.36
C ARG A 20 9.50 1.81 -3.61
N PHE A 21 9.40 0.93 -2.61
CA PHE A 21 8.56 -0.26 -2.71
C PHE A 21 7.11 0.13 -2.98
N PHE A 22 6.57 1.04 -2.17
CA PHE A 22 5.19 1.46 -2.31
C PHE A 22 4.93 2.08 -3.69
N ALA A 23 5.79 3.01 -4.09
CA ALA A 23 5.66 3.67 -5.38
C ALA A 23 5.72 2.68 -6.54
N GLU A 24 6.66 1.74 -6.49
CA GLU A 24 6.82 0.74 -7.55
C GLU A 24 5.60 -0.16 -7.67
N ILE A 25 5.10 -0.68 -6.56
CA ILE A 25 3.95 -1.59 -6.60
C ILE A 25 2.67 -0.87 -7.01
N PHE A 26 2.45 0.34 -6.50
CA PHE A 26 1.24 1.10 -6.82
C PHE A 26 1.32 1.89 -8.13
N GLY A 27 2.47 1.85 -8.82
CA GLY A 27 2.63 2.57 -10.08
C GLY A 27 2.70 4.08 -9.90
N LEU A 28 3.28 4.54 -8.79
CA LEU A 28 3.43 5.93 -8.44
C LEU A 28 4.88 6.37 -8.59
N ARG A 29 5.13 7.66 -8.44
CA ARG A 29 6.47 8.22 -8.51
C ARG A 29 6.99 8.53 -7.12
N TYR A 30 8.21 8.11 -6.85
CA TYR A 30 8.94 8.57 -5.67
C TYR A 30 9.99 9.57 -6.14
N GLU A 31 9.90 10.80 -5.65
CA GLU A 31 10.74 11.91 -6.13
C GLU A 31 11.87 12.24 -5.16
N GLY A 32 12.14 11.38 -4.19
CA GLY A 32 13.20 11.57 -3.22
C GLY A 32 12.70 12.14 -1.90
N PRO A 33 13.59 12.25 -0.91
CA PRO A 33 13.22 12.72 0.42
C PRO A 33 12.86 14.20 0.43
N ALA A 34 12.00 14.56 1.39
CA ALA A 34 11.64 15.95 1.66
C ALA A 34 11.71 16.14 3.16
N GLY A 35 12.68 16.93 3.63
CA GLY A 35 12.98 17.03 5.06
C GLY A 35 13.44 15.66 5.56
N HIS A 36 12.88 15.22 6.69
CA HIS A 36 13.22 13.90 7.22
C HIS A 36 12.26 12.81 6.77
N PHE A 37 11.32 13.12 5.88
CA PHE A 37 10.38 12.14 5.34
C PHE A 37 10.81 11.64 3.96
N ALA A 38 10.32 10.46 3.60
CA ALA A 38 10.33 9.98 2.23
C ALA A 38 8.88 9.94 1.74
N PRO A 39 8.38 11.03 1.15
CA PRO A 39 6.96 11.12 0.82
C PRO A 39 6.62 10.43 -0.49
N VAL A 40 5.46 9.78 -0.52
CA VAL A 40 4.87 9.28 -1.76
C VAL A 40 3.48 9.88 -1.91
N LYS A 41 3.29 10.65 -2.95
CA LYS A 41 1.99 11.24 -3.26
C LYS A 41 1.13 10.17 -3.92
N VAL A 42 0.08 9.75 -3.22
CA VAL A 42 -0.82 8.69 -3.70
C VAL A 42 -1.75 9.24 -4.76
N ASN A 43 -2.31 10.43 -4.51
CA ASN A 43 -3.18 11.15 -5.43
C ASN A 43 -3.17 12.64 -5.04
N ASP A 44 -4.10 13.41 -5.59
CA ASP A 44 -4.13 14.86 -5.34
C ASP A 44 -4.43 15.23 -3.89
N THR A 45 -4.95 14.30 -3.10
CA THR A 45 -5.41 14.60 -1.74
C THR A 45 -4.64 13.86 -0.65
N LEU A 46 -3.83 12.84 -0.98
CA LEU A 46 -3.17 12.02 0.04
C LEU A 46 -1.71 11.81 -0.27
N THR A 47 -0.86 12.10 0.72
CA THR A 47 0.55 11.76 0.71
C THR A 47 0.86 10.84 1.88
N LEU A 48 1.63 9.79 1.64
CA LEU A 48 2.19 8.95 2.69
C LEU A 48 3.61 9.42 2.96
N ASP A 49 3.85 9.85 4.21
CA ASP A 49 5.16 10.33 4.64
C ASP A 49 5.88 9.20 5.37
N PHE A 50 6.71 8.45 4.66
CA PHE A 50 7.49 7.39 5.30
C PHE A 50 8.57 8.01 6.16
N ASP A 51 8.73 7.48 7.36
CA ASP A 51 9.69 7.98 8.32
C ASP A 51 10.36 6.82 9.06
N ASN A 52 11.64 6.96 9.33
CA ASN A 52 12.38 5.94 10.05
C ASN A 52 11.88 5.81 11.48
N SER A 53 11.66 4.59 11.91
CA SER A 53 11.29 4.29 13.28
C SER A 53 11.88 2.93 13.67
N GLN A 54 12.46 2.85 14.86
CA GLN A 54 13.04 1.60 15.34
C GLN A 54 11.99 0.67 15.93
N ARG A 55 10.90 1.24 16.45
CA ARG A 55 9.83 0.49 17.08
C ARG A 55 8.49 1.01 16.65
N PHE A 56 7.67 0.12 16.14
CA PHE A 56 6.28 0.44 15.76
C PHE A 56 5.51 -0.86 15.63
N GLU A 57 4.19 -0.75 15.76
CA GLU A 57 3.30 -1.84 15.43
C GLU A 57 2.95 -1.74 13.95
N TRP A 58 2.62 -2.88 13.33
CA TRP A 58 2.19 -2.88 11.95
C TRP A 58 0.86 -2.12 11.80
N HIS A 59 0.73 -1.44 10.67
CA HIS A 59 -0.50 -0.74 10.31
C HIS A 59 -1.24 -1.53 9.23
N HIS A 60 -2.49 -1.20 9.02
CA HIS A 60 -3.30 -1.78 7.96
C HIS A 60 -3.86 -0.62 7.12
N TYR A 61 -3.47 -0.56 5.86
CA TYR A 61 -3.94 0.46 4.93
C TYR A 61 -4.72 -0.22 3.81
N ALA A 62 -5.95 0.23 3.60
CA ALA A 62 -6.81 -0.29 2.54
C ALA A 62 -7.05 0.80 1.50
N PHE A 63 -6.91 0.43 0.25
CA PHE A 63 -7.04 1.37 -0.87
C PHE A 63 -8.18 0.92 -1.78
N HIS A 64 -9.16 1.80 -1.97
CA HIS A 64 -10.22 1.56 -2.94
C HIS A 64 -9.67 1.94 -4.32
N VAL A 65 -9.68 0.97 -5.22
CA VAL A 65 -9.12 1.11 -6.57
C VAL A 65 -10.17 0.70 -7.61
N SER A 66 -10.01 1.18 -8.83
CA SER A 66 -10.81 0.69 -9.95
C SER A 66 -10.38 -0.73 -10.33
N ASP A 67 -11.18 -1.41 -11.14
CA ASP A 67 -10.80 -2.72 -11.65
C ASP A 67 -9.52 -2.66 -12.47
N GLU A 68 -9.34 -1.59 -13.25
CA GLU A 68 -8.13 -1.41 -14.05
C GLU A 68 -6.90 -1.20 -13.17
N GLU A 69 -7.03 -0.39 -12.13
CA GLU A 69 -5.94 -0.17 -11.17
C GLU A 69 -5.63 -1.46 -10.40
N PHE A 70 -6.66 -2.20 -10.03
CA PHE A 70 -6.47 -3.49 -9.38
C PHE A 70 -5.63 -4.42 -10.24
N ASP A 71 -5.99 -4.57 -11.51
CA ASP A 71 -5.27 -5.44 -12.43
C ASP A 71 -3.80 -5.01 -12.57
N ALA A 72 -3.56 -3.72 -12.70
CA ALA A 72 -2.20 -3.20 -12.86
C ALA A 72 -1.35 -3.43 -11.60
N ILE A 73 -1.90 -3.10 -10.43
CA ILE A 73 -1.18 -3.27 -9.17
C ILE A 73 -0.97 -4.75 -8.85
N PHE A 74 -2.01 -5.56 -9.02
CA PHE A 74 -1.92 -6.99 -8.79
C PHE A 74 -0.91 -7.66 -9.71
N GLY A 75 -0.83 -7.20 -10.97
CA GLY A 75 0.19 -7.65 -11.90
C GLY A 75 1.60 -7.35 -11.39
N ARG A 76 1.82 -6.18 -10.79
CA ARG A 76 3.13 -5.83 -10.21
C ARG A 76 3.44 -6.64 -8.96
N ILE A 77 2.44 -6.91 -8.13
CA ILE A 77 2.60 -7.78 -6.95
C ILE A 77 3.11 -9.16 -7.40
N LYS A 78 2.45 -9.75 -8.38
CA LYS A 78 2.84 -11.06 -8.90
C LYS A 78 4.20 -11.01 -9.60
N GLY A 79 4.43 -9.99 -10.40
CA GLY A 79 5.69 -9.80 -11.11
C GLY A 79 6.89 -9.60 -10.20
N ALA A 80 6.68 -9.03 -9.03
CA ALA A 80 7.72 -8.85 -8.02
C ALA A 80 7.93 -10.11 -7.16
N GLY A 81 7.16 -11.16 -7.38
CA GLY A 81 7.28 -12.39 -6.60
C GLY A 81 6.80 -12.26 -5.16
N LEU A 82 5.95 -11.29 -4.88
CA LEU A 82 5.45 -11.08 -3.52
C LEU A 82 4.40 -12.13 -3.18
N LYS A 83 4.33 -12.49 -1.92
CA LYS A 83 3.23 -13.28 -1.40
C LYS A 83 2.02 -12.40 -1.20
N TYR A 84 0.83 -12.96 -1.43
CA TYR A 84 -0.42 -12.25 -1.26
C TYR A 84 -1.50 -13.20 -0.79
N GLY A 85 -2.61 -12.66 -0.35
CA GLY A 85 -3.66 -13.51 0.18
C GLY A 85 -5.04 -12.87 0.14
N SER A 86 -6.02 -13.69 0.49
CA SER A 86 -7.44 -13.36 0.37
C SER A 86 -8.01 -12.67 1.61
N SER A 87 -7.27 -12.62 2.71
CA SER A 87 -7.76 -12.02 3.95
C SER A 87 -6.60 -11.60 4.83
N PRO A 88 -6.84 -10.79 5.87
CA PRO A 88 -5.78 -10.43 6.83
C PRO A 88 -5.21 -11.64 7.56
N TRP A 89 -5.98 -12.72 7.66
CA TRP A 89 -5.56 -13.95 8.33
C TRP A 89 -4.91 -14.96 7.38
N SER A 90 -5.10 -14.77 6.07
CA SER A 90 -4.59 -15.67 5.04
C SER A 90 -3.86 -14.84 4.00
N ARG A 91 -2.76 -14.21 4.42
CA ARG A 91 -2.02 -13.24 3.58
C ARG A 91 -1.05 -13.90 2.60
N GLU A 92 -0.94 -15.22 2.63
CA GLU A 92 0.01 -15.94 1.76
C GLU A 92 -0.65 -17.15 1.07
N ASP A 93 -1.99 -17.19 1.02
CA ASP A 93 -2.69 -18.28 0.36
C ASP A 93 -2.69 -18.15 -1.17
N MET A 94 -2.14 -17.07 -1.70
CA MET A 94 -2.04 -16.81 -3.14
C MET A 94 -3.41 -16.78 -3.83
N GLN A 95 -4.41 -16.30 -3.10
CA GLN A 95 -5.77 -16.15 -3.59
C GLN A 95 -6.22 -14.70 -3.44
N ILE A 96 -7.18 -14.29 -4.25
CA ILE A 96 -7.89 -13.03 -4.05
C ILE A 96 -9.29 -13.34 -3.52
N ASN A 97 -9.96 -12.32 -2.98
CA ASN A 97 -11.33 -12.48 -2.54
C ASN A 97 -12.30 -11.75 -3.49
N ASN A 98 -13.58 -12.02 -3.29
CA ASN A 98 -14.64 -11.36 -4.06
C ASN A 98 -15.64 -10.67 -3.13
N TRP A 99 -15.14 -10.13 -2.04
CA TRP A 99 -16.00 -9.50 -1.04
C TRP A 99 -16.75 -8.31 -1.64
N ARG A 100 -17.96 -8.11 -1.18
CA ARG A 100 -18.85 -7.01 -1.57
C ARG A 100 -19.16 -7.02 -3.08
N GLY A 101 -19.02 -8.19 -3.73
CA GLY A 101 -19.22 -8.31 -5.17
C GLY A 101 -18.11 -7.74 -6.02
N GLY A 102 -16.98 -7.42 -5.41
CA GLY A 102 -15.79 -6.91 -6.10
C GLY A 102 -14.63 -7.87 -6.03
N ARG A 103 -13.42 -7.30 -6.00
CA ARG A 103 -12.17 -8.06 -5.82
C ARG A 103 -11.34 -7.42 -4.73
N GLY A 104 -10.62 -8.23 -3.99
CA GLY A 104 -9.71 -7.74 -2.96
C GLY A 104 -8.49 -8.62 -2.85
N VAL A 105 -7.40 -8.04 -2.36
CA VAL A 105 -6.15 -8.77 -2.12
C VAL A 105 -5.39 -8.08 -0.99
N TYR A 106 -4.70 -8.90 -0.20
CA TYR A 106 -3.86 -8.45 0.90
C TYR A 106 -2.41 -8.83 0.64
N PHE A 107 -1.49 -7.95 0.99
CA PHE A 107 -0.06 -8.23 0.92
C PHE A 107 0.65 -7.35 1.95
N CYS A 108 1.93 -7.63 2.19
CA CYS A 108 2.71 -6.86 3.18
C CYS A 108 3.78 -6.04 2.50
N ASP A 109 4.09 -4.89 3.10
CA ASP A 109 5.25 -4.10 2.71
C ASP A 109 6.50 -4.60 3.46
N PRO A 110 7.70 -4.01 3.22
CA PRO A 110 8.93 -4.46 3.89
C PRO A 110 8.91 -4.31 5.40
N ASN A 111 7.99 -3.53 5.96
CA ASN A 111 7.89 -3.27 7.39
C ASN A 111 6.90 -4.21 8.10
N GLY A 112 6.19 -5.03 7.34
CA GLY A 112 5.12 -5.84 7.87
C GLY A 112 3.78 -5.14 7.94
N HIS A 113 3.65 -3.93 7.39
CA HIS A 113 2.34 -3.30 7.26
C HIS A 113 1.50 -4.09 6.28
N ILE A 114 0.22 -4.25 6.59
CA ILE A 114 -0.72 -4.92 5.71
C ILE A 114 -1.30 -3.89 4.74
N LEU A 115 -1.18 -4.19 3.47
CA LEU A 115 -1.76 -3.38 2.40
C LEU A 115 -2.90 -4.16 1.77
N GLU A 116 -4.01 -3.50 1.57
CA GLU A 116 -5.21 -4.10 1.00
C GLU A 116 -5.67 -3.29 -0.19
N LEU A 117 -6.00 -3.99 -1.27
CA LEU A 117 -6.72 -3.40 -2.40
C LEU A 117 -8.13 -3.93 -2.39
N LEU A 118 -9.11 -3.07 -2.68
CA LEU A 118 -10.49 -3.49 -2.86
C LEU A 118 -11.14 -2.66 -3.96
N THR A 119 -11.97 -3.30 -4.77
CA THR A 119 -12.65 -2.62 -5.87
C THR A 119 -14.07 -2.19 -5.52
N ARG A 120 -14.59 -2.69 -4.41
CA ARG A 120 -15.92 -2.33 -3.90
C ARG A 120 -15.87 -2.12 -2.41
N THR A 121 -16.59 -1.11 -1.93
CA THR A 121 -16.68 -0.80 -0.50
C THR A 121 -18.02 -1.19 0.11
#